data_79c30999030860d279b565c6937f2471
#
_entry.id   79c30999030860d279b565c6937f2471
#
_cell.length_a   1.000
_cell.length_b   1.000
_cell.length_c   1.000
_cell.angle_alpha   90.00
_cell.angle_beta   90.00
_cell.angle_gamma   90.00
#
_symmetry.space_group_name_H-M   'P 1'
#
loop_
_entity.id
_entity.type
_entity.pdbx_description
1 polymer ?
#
loop_
_entity_poly.entity_id
_entity_poly.type
_entity_poly.pdbx_seq_one_letter_code
_entity_poly.pdbx_strand_id
1 'polypeptide(L)'
;MDQPGVAAYLCLMPHQPAISRRNMLLAGFALASCAEARAPMGPVVTPPIIRDDALVMADGVSLPLHAWQPAGPPRAVMLALHGMNEYGRSFAEDAAPWFTAQGVALYAYDQRGFGGTAARGVWPGHEALAQDAITAAGLIRARHPGRPLFMLGESMGGAVLVLAAKAALADGLVLSAPALRGRASLSWQARWTLDVMAALVPGLALSSSAPLFRPTDNLEAWRRWSRDPQVLKQTRVDAVAGLVELMEAATTALPRFTAPALVLYGAKDELVPPQPIRAAWGQLPRGAAQRLAYYPEGHHMLLRDLGGAAVAGDILAWIGDHAMPLPSGADQAAAAWLASG
;
A
#
# COMPACT_ATOMS: atom_id res chain seq x y z
N MET A 1 27.05 8.23 4.29
CA MET A 1 26.05 9.25 3.96
C MET A 1 24.72 8.74 4.48
N ASP A 2 24.29 9.31 5.62
CA ASP A 2 23.05 8.86 6.32
C ASP A 2 21.81 9.34 5.58
N GLN A 3 20.91 8.42 5.32
CA GLN A 3 19.64 8.65 4.60
C GLN A 3 18.50 8.93 5.59
N PRO A 4 17.70 10.01 5.42
CA PRO A 4 16.68 10.44 6.36
C PRO A 4 15.28 9.88 6.03
N GLY A 5 15.10 8.58 5.91
CA GLY A 5 13.80 8.06 5.45
C GLY A 5 12.78 7.75 6.56
N VAL A 6 13.16 7.06 7.62
CA VAL A 6 12.25 6.69 8.74
C VAL A 6 12.66 7.39 10.03
N ALA A 7 13.93 7.77 10.17
CA ALA A 7 14.39 8.56 11.30
C ALA A 7 13.72 9.95 11.37
N ALA A 8 13.29 10.52 10.26
CA ALA A 8 12.59 11.80 10.20
C ALA A 8 11.22 11.80 10.91
N TYR A 9 10.53 10.65 10.98
CA TYR A 9 9.33 10.52 11.80
C TYR A 9 9.61 10.53 13.32
N LEU A 10 10.85 10.24 13.71
CA LEU A 10 11.24 10.07 15.12
C LEU A 10 12.09 11.23 15.68
N CYS A 11 12.57 12.18 14.85
CA CYS A 11 13.53 13.23 15.24
C CYS A 11 12.94 14.62 15.55
N LEU A 12 11.62 14.83 15.54
CA LEU A 12 11.02 16.15 15.82
C LEU A 12 10.30 16.16 17.16
N MET A 13 11.08 16.14 18.26
CA MET A 13 10.58 16.57 19.58
C MET A 13 11.05 17.98 19.89
N PRO A 14 10.17 18.97 20.15
CA PRO A 14 10.58 20.25 20.71
C PRO A 14 11.02 20.05 22.16
N HIS A 15 12.07 20.77 22.59
CA HIS A 15 12.53 20.80 23.98
C HIS A 15 11.37 21.20 24.91
N GLN A 16 10.97 20.27 25.77
CA GLN A 16 10.01 20.53 26.84
C GLN A 16 10.72 20.81 28.16
N PRO A 17 10.18 21.74 29.01
CA PRO A 17 10.75 22.04 30.31
C PRO A 17 10.63 20.88 31.29
N ALA A 18 11.55 20.79 32.23
CA ALA A 18 11.67 19.70 33.20
C ALA A 18 10.36 19.40 33.94
N ILE A 19 9.88 18.19 33.84
CA ILE A 19 8.66 17.71 34.50
C ILE A 19 8.98 17.40 35.96
N SER A 20 8.20 17.90 36.89
CA SER A 20 8.38 17.63 38.33
C SER A 20 8.01 16.17 38.67
N ARG A 21 8.68 15.61 39.69
CA ARG A 21 8.46 14.23 40.16
C ARG A 21 7.01 13.91 40.52
N ARG A 22 6.21 14.90 40.89
CA ARG A 22 4.79 14.76 41.21
C ARG A 22 3.91 14.54 39.98
N ASN A 23 4.32 15.08 38.82
CA ASN A 23 3.62 14.89 37.54
C ASN A 23 3.95 13.55 36.88
N MET A 24 5.09 12.93 37.22
CA MET A 24 5.43 11.57 36.77
C MET A 24 4.49 10.49 37.34
N LEU A 25 4.02 10.62 38.58
CA LEU A 25 3.09 9.65 39.17
C LEU A 25 1.67 9.76 38.62
N LEU A 26 1.23 10.96 38.22
CA LEU A 26 -0.05 11.17 37.57
C LEU A 26 -0.05 10.75 36.08
N ALA A 27 1.09 10.84 35.41
CA ALA A 27 1.28 10.34 34.06
C ALA A 27 1.24 8.79 34.01
N GLY A 28 1.68 8.11 35.06
CA GLY A 28 1.64 6.64 35.17
C GLY A 28 0.21 6.05 35.17
N PHE A 29 -0.77 6.78 35.70
CA PHE A 29 -2.20 6.33 35.68
C PHE A 29 -2.94 6.68 34.39
N ALA A 30 -2.51 7.71 33.64
CA ALA A 30 -3.06 8.03 32.31
C ALA A 30 -2.56 7.06 31.22
N LEU A 31 -1.40 6.41 31.42
CA LEU A 31 -0.81 5.44 30.49
C LEU A 31 -1.55 4.09 30.47
N ALA A 32 -2.28 3.73 31.51
CA ALA A 32 -3.09 2.51 31.55
C ALA A 32 -4.31 2.52 30.61
N SER A 33 -4.67 3.69 30.04
CA SER A 33 -5.77 3.85 29.08
C SER A 33 -5.35 3.76 27.61
N CYS A 34 -4.06 3.65 27.33
CA CYS A 34 -3.54 3.46 25.96
C CYS A 34 -3.34 1.98 25.65
N ALA A 35 -4.36 1.14 25.92
CA ALA A 35 -4.34 -0.24 25.46
C ALA A 35 -4.15 -0.27 23.95
N GLU A 36 -3.34 -1.21 23.48
CA GLU A 36 -3.13 -1.52 22.08
C GLU A 36 -4.48 -1.74 21.40
N ALA A 37 -4.97 -0.75 20.68
CA ALA A 37 -6.20 -0.90 19.93
C ALA A 37 -5.83 -1.53 18.58
N ARG A 38 -5.61 -2.84 18.55
CA ARG A 38 -5.63 -3.60 17.30
C ARG A 38 -7.09 -3.91 16.96
N ALA A 39 -7.43 -3.85 15.67
CA ALA A 39 -8.72 -4.30 15.16
C ALA A 39 -8.52 -5.54 14.28
N PRO A 40 -8.05 -6.67 14.84
CA PRO A 40 -7.81 -7.89 14.08
C PRO A 40 -9.13 -8.39 13.47
N MET A 41 -9.01 -9.34 12.54
CA MET A 41 -10.18 -10.02 12.00
C MET A 41 -10.93 -10.75 13.12
N GLY A 42 -12.26 -10.51 13.19
CA GLY A 42 -13.15 -11.18 14.11
C GLY A 42 -13.46 -12.62 13.72
N PRO A 43 -14.24 -13.35 14.54
CA PRO A 43 -14.71 -14.68 14.18
C PRO A 43 -15.64 -14.62 12.96
N VAL A 44 -15.72 -15.71 12.22
CA VAL A 44 -16.64 -15.83 11.09
C VAL A 44 -18.10 -15.81 11.61
N VAL A 45 -18.89 -14.85 11.17
CA VAL A 45 -20.29 -14.66 11.54
C VAL A 45 -21.23 -14.74 10.35
N THR A 46 -20.74 -14.55 9.13
CA THR A 46 -21.54 -14.57 7.90
C THR A 46 -20.67 -14.98 6.71
N PRO A 47 -21.24 -15.59 5.65
CA PRO A 47 -20.53 -15.66 4.37
C PRO A 47 -20.21 -14.25 3.86
N PRO A 48 -19.01 -14.03 3.28
CA PRO A 48 -18.67 -12.73 2.71
C PRO A 48 -19.54 -12.46 1.48
N ILE A 49 -19.97 -11.20 1.32
CA ILE A 49 -20.79 -10.76 0.18
C ILE A 49 -20.30 -9.44 -0.40
N ILE A 50 -20.57 -9.23 -1.69
CA ILE A 50 -20.35 -7.96 -2.38
C ILE A 50 -21.69 -7.24 -2.55
N ARG A 51 -21.74 -5.99 -2.10
CA ARG A 51 -22.82 -5.02 -2.36
C ARG A 51 -22.34 -3.99 -3.39
N ASP A 52 -23.21 -3.08 -3.79
CA ASP A 52 -22.84 -2.06 -4.78
C ASP A 52 -21.82 -1.06 -4.25
N ASP A 53 -21.87 -0.77 -2.94
CA ASP A 53 -21.06 0.21 -2.24
C ASP A 53 -20.15 -0.37 -1.15
N ALA A 54 -20.16 -1.68 -0.94
CA ALA A 54 -19.39 -2.30 0.13
C ALA A 54 -19.06 -3.79 -0.12
N LEU A 55 -17.93 -4.21 0.44
CA LEU A 55 -17.60 -5.62 0.68
C LEU A 55 -17.91 -5.92 2.16
N VAL A 56 -18.75 -6.89 2.42
CA VAL A 56 -18.99 -7.40 3.79
C VAL A 56 -18.13 -8.63 3.97
N MET A 57 -17.19 -8.57 4.91
CA MET A 57 -16.24 -9.64 5.19
C MET A 57 -16.85 -10.72 6.06
N ALA A 58 -16.18 -11.86 6.20
CA ALA A 58 -16.72 -13.01 6.95
C ALA A 58 -16.97 -12.72 8.44
N ASP A 59 -16.25 -11.76 9.03
CA ASP A 59 -16.43 -11.27 10.39
C ASP A 59 -17.51 -10.17 10.51
N GLY A 60 -18.26 -9.91 9.43
CA GLY A 60 -19.32 -8.90 9.39
C GLY A 60 -18.82 -7.47 9.18
N VAL A 61 -17.51 -7.24 9.09
CA VAL A 61 -16.96 -5.90 8.83
C VAL A 61 -17.30 -5.47 7.41
N SER A 62 -17.82 -4.25 7.27
CA SER A 62 -18.14 -3.63 5.98
C SER A 62 -16.97 -2.73 5.55
N LEU A 63 -16.44 -2.98 4.35
CA LEU A 63 -15.38 -2.20 3.71
C LEU A 63 -15.99 -1.45 2.53
N PRO A 64 -16.01 -0.11 2.51
CA PRO A 64 -16.54 0.69 1.41
C PRO A 64 -15.91 0.28 0.07
N LEU A 65 -16.73 0.12 -0.96
CA LEU A 65 -16.34 -0.28 -2.30
C LEU A 65 -16.63 0.84 -3.30
N HIS A 66 -15.67 1.14 -4.13
CA HIS A 66 -15.77 2.09 -5.23
C HIS A 66 -15.59 1.34 -6.56
N ALA A 67 -16.41 1.67 -7.56
CA ALA A 67 -16.39 0.99 -8.84
C ALA A 67 -16.49 1.97 -10.01
N TRP A 68 -15.66 1.78 -11.02
CA TRP A 68 -15.70 2.49 -12.29
C TRP A 68 -15.85 1.46 -13.41
N GLN A 69 -16.92 1.61 -14.18
CA GLN A 69 -17.28 0.65 -15.22
C GLN A 69 -17.00 1.22 -16.61
N PRO A 70 -16.51 0.42 -17.56
CA PRO A 70 -16.46 0.80 -18.96
C PRO A 70 -17.87 0.92 -19.55
N ALA A 71 -17.98 1.55 -20.72
CA ALA A 71 -19.27 1.73 -21.42
C ALA A 71 -19.96 0.44 -21.83
N GLY A 72 -19.26 -0.68 -21.89
CA GLY A 72 -19.78 -2.01 -22.25
C GLY A 72 -19.29 -3.11 -21.30
N PRO A 73 -19.53 -4.38 -21.63
CA PRO A 73 -19.01 -5.49 -20.83
C PRO A 73 -17.49 -5.41 -20.72
N PRO A 74 -16.93 -5.55 -19.49
CA PRO A 74 -15.50 -5.42 -19.30
C PRO A 74 -14.73 -6.56 -19.99
N ARG A 75 -13.59 -6.21 -20.63
CA ARG A 75 -12.64 -7.23 -21.15
C ARG A 75 -11.78 -7.82 -20.07
N ALA A 76 -11.52 -7.07 -19.01
CA ALA A 76 -10.77 -7.45 -17.82
C ALA A 76 -11.27 -6.67 -16.61
N VAL A 77 -10.95 -7.12 -15.42
CA VAL A 77 -11.30 -6.49 -14.16
C VAL A 77 -10.02 -6.24 -13.36
N MET A 78 -9.94 -5.08 -12.69
CA MET A 78 -8.84 -4.73 -11.81
C MET A 78 -9.37 -4.36 -10.42
N LEU A 79 -8.80 -4.98 -9.39
CA LEU A 79 -9.05 -4.65 -7.99
C LEU A 79 -7.86 -3.89 -7.42
N ALA A 80 -8.08 -2.65 -6.95
CA ALA A 80 -7.04 -1.74 -6.51
C ALA A 80 -7.00 -1.62 -4.97
N LEU A 81 -5.77 -1.66 -4.42
CA LEU A 81 -5.45 -1.53 -2.99
C LEU A 81 -4.57 -0.29 -2.77
N HIS A 82 -5.05 0.64 -1.99
CA HIS A 82 -4.41 1.93 -1.71
C HIS A 82 -3.21 1.81 -0.75
N GLY A 83 -2.41 2.87 -0.68
CA GLY A 83 -1.30 3.03 0.24
C GLY A 83 -1.72 3.34 1.69
N MET A 84 -0.73 3.48 2.57
CA MET A 84 -0.94 3.85 3.98
C MET A 84 -1.63 5.20 4.10
N ASN A 85 -2.59 5.32 5.04
CA ASN A 85 -3.35 6.54 5.35
C ASN A 85 -4.31 7.03 4.26
N GLU A 86 -4.40 6.35 3.14
CA GLU A 86 -5.33 6.65 2.05
C GLU A 86 -6.65 5.85 2.15
N TYR A 87 -7.43 5.89 1.07
CA TYR A 87 -8.63 5.08 0.88
C TYR A 87 -8.86 4.80 -0.61
N GLY A 88 -9.74 3.85 -0.89
CA GLY A 88 -9.90 3.27 -2.23
C GLY A 88 -10.18 4.29 -3.32
N ARG A 89 -11.13 5.23 -3.09
CA ARG A 89 -11.46 6.26 -4.09
C ARG A 89 -10.27 7.18 -4.36
N SER A 90 -9.62 7.70 -3.30
CA SER A 90 -8.49 8.63 -3.43
C SER A 90 -7.35 8.04 -4.26
N PHE A 91 -7.12 6.73 -4.13
CA PHE A 91 -6.09 6.04 -4.91
C PHE A 91 -6.47 5.86 -6.38
N ALA A 92 -7.71 5.46 -6.65
CA ALA A 92 -8.09 4.91 -7.95
C ALA A 92 -8.73 5.92 -8.91
N GLU A 93 -9.35 7.01 -8.40
CA GLU A 93 -10.20 7.89 -9.21
C GLU A 93 -9.47 8.60 -10.35
N ASP A 94 -8.22 9.03 -10.14
CA ASP A 94 -7.44 9.71 -11.18
C ASP A 94 -7.06 8.76 -12.33
N ALA A 95 -6.82 7.49 -12.04
CA ALA A 95 -6.46 6.47 -13.02
C ALA A 95 -7.67 5.80 -13.69
N ALA A 96 -8.83 5.81 -13.04
CA ALA A 96 -10.03 5.12 -13.50
C ALA A 96 -10.43 5.44 -14.94
N PRO A 97 -10.38 6.69 -15.42
CA PRO A 97 -10.72 7.02 -16.82
C PRO A 97 -9.83 6.30 -17.83
N TRP A 98 -8.53 6.12 -17.54
CA TRP A 98 -7.61 5.43 -18.46
C TRP A 98 -7.95 3.94 -18.58
N PHE A 99 -8.29 3.29 -17.46
CA PHE A 99 -8.67 1.88 -17.44
C PHE A 99 -10.04 1.64 -18.09
N THR A 100 -11.05 2.43 -17.72
CA THR A 100 -12.41 2.24 -18.23
C THR A 100 -12.51 2.55 -19.72
N ALA A 101 -11.79 3.55 -20.24
CA ALA A 101 -11.71 3.83 -21.68
C ALA A 101 -11.14 2.65 -22.48
N GLN A 102 -10.36 1.78 -21.85
CA GLN A 102 -9.77 0.58 -22.47
C GLN A 102 -10.53 -0.70 -22.10
N GLY A 103 -11.78 -0.57 -21.64
CA GLY A 103 -12.65 -1.71 -21.35
C GLY A 103 -12.28 -2.49 -20.08
N VAL A 104 -11.52 -1.92 -19.16
CA VAL A 104 -11.18 -2.52 -17.86
C VAL A 104 -12.08 -1.95 -16.78
N ALA A 105 -12.86 -2.80 -16.10
CA ALA A 105 -13.58 -2.40 -14.91
C ALA A 105 -12.61 -2.25 -13.74
N LEU A 106 -12.64 -1.10 -13.06
CA LEU A 106 -11.78 -0.84 -11.92
C LEU A 106 -12.62 -0.84 -10.64
N TYR A 107 -12.16 -1.57 -9.64
CA TYR A 107 -12.69 -1.60 -8.29
C TYR A 107 -11.61 -1.18 -7.32
N ALA A 108 -11.99 -0.43 -6.27
CA ALA A 108 -11.12 -0.15 -5.15
C ALA A 108 -11.94 -0.18 -3.86
N TYR A 109 -11.40 -0.73 -2.80
CA TYR A 109 -12.07 -0.72 -1.51
C TYR A 109 -11.22 -0.03 -0.45
N ASP A 110 -11.88 0.52 0.55
CA ASP A 110 -11.20 1.08 1.71
C ASP A 110 -10.70 -0.08 2.57
N GLN A 111 -9.38 -0.25 2.64
CA GLN A 111 -8.80 -1.32 3.43
C GLN A 111 -9.12 -1.12 4.91
N ARG A 112 -9.27 -2.20 5.66
CA ARG A 112 -9.58 -2.20 7.09
C ARG A 112 -8.67 -1.24 7.85
N GLY A 113 -9.25 -0.38 8.68
CA GLY A 113 -8.52 0.67 9.42
C GLY A 113 -8.33 1.99 8.67
N PHE A 114 -8.79 2.09 7.41
CA PHE A 114 -8.63 3.30 6.59
C PHE A 114 -9.94 3.78 5.99
N GLY A 115 -9.94 4.99 5.43
CA GLY A 115 -11.06 5.57 4.71
C GLY A 115 -12.34 5.64 5.54
N GLY A 116 -13.43 5.11 4.99
CA GLY A 116 -14.76 5.05 5.63
C GLY A 116 -15.00 3.84 6.51
N THR A 117 -13.97 3.06 6.87
CA THR A 117 -14.13 1.88 7.73
C THR A 117 -14.39 2.25 9.19
N ALA A 118 -15.12 1.39 9.94
CA ALA A 118 -15.52 1.66 11.32
C ALA A 118 -14.34 1.85 12.29
N ALA A 119 -13.23 1.12 12.08
CA ALA A 119 -12.03 1.18 12.93
C ALA A 119 -10.93 2.09 12.33
N ARG A 120 -11.33 3.18 11.68
CA ARG A 120 -10.41 4.11 11.01
C ARG A 120 -9.32 4.61 11.95
N GLY A 121 -8.06 4.51 11.51
CA GLY A 121 -6.86 4.89 12.27
C GLY A 121 -6.33 3.79 13.19
N VAL A 122 -6.99 2.64 13.27
CA VAL A 122 -6.55 1.49 14.06
C VAL A 122 -5.97 0.42 13.14
N TRP A 123 -4.77 -0.05 13.46
CA TRP A 123 -4.09 -1.07 12.64
C TRP A 123 -4.75 -2.45 12.78
N PRO A 124 -5.13 -3.09 11.65
CA PRO A 124 -5.84 -4.37 11.71
C PRO A 124 -4.93 -5.61 11.80
N GLY A 125 -3.64 -5.44 11.57
CA GLY A 125 -2.70 -6.55 11.33
C GLY A 125 -2.56 -6.89 9.84
N HIS A 126 -1.39 -7.32 9.45
CA HIS A 126 -1.07 -7.62 8.04
C HIS A 126 -1.79 -8.88 7.54
N GLU A 127 -2.07 -9.85 8.42
CA GLU A 127 -2.85 -11.04 8.08
C GLU A 127 -4.30 -10.68 7.72
N ALA A 128 -4.92 -9.76 8.49
CA ALA A 128 -6.28 -9.31 8.22
C ALA A 128 -6.35 -8.57 6.87
N LEU A 129 -5.39 -7.67 6.59
CA LEU A 129 -5.31 -6.98 5.30
C LEU A 129 -5.15 -7.95 4.13
N ALA A 130 -4.26 -8.94 4.25
CA ALA A 130 -4.06 -9.96 3.22
C ALA A 130 -5.31 -10.84 3.02
N GLN A 131 -5.97 -11.24 4.11
CA GLN A 131 -7.19 -12.05 4.03
C GLN A 131 -8.37 -11.27 3.44
N ASP A 132 -8.52 -9.98 3.81
CA ASP A 132 -9.53 -9.10 3.18
C ASP A 132 -9.28 -8.97 1.67
N ALA A 133 -8.02 -8.82 1.23
CA ALA A 133 -7.67 -8.77 -0.19
C ALA A 133 -8.00 -10.08 -0.94
N ILE A 134 -7.73 -11.23 -0.32
CA ILE A 134 -8.10 -12.55 -0.86
C ILE A 134 -9.62 -12.67 -0.98
N THR A 135 -10.36 -12.29 0.06
CA THR A 135 -11.83 -12.34 0.06
C THR A 135 -12.41 -11.40 -0.99
N ALA A 136 -11.90 -10.17 -1.07
CA ALA A 136 -12.32 -9.18 -2.08
C ALA A 136 -12.08 -9.70 -3.51
N ALA A 137 -10.91 -10.28 -3.78
CA ALA A 137 -10.59 -10.87 -5.08
C ALA A 137 -11.56 -12.00 -5.44
N GLY A 138 -11.88 -12.89 -4.49
CA GLY A 138 -12.86 -13.98 -4.68
C GLY A 138 -14.25 -13.44 -5.03
N LEU A 139 -14.73 -12.44 -4.32
CA LEU A 139 -16.03 -11.81 -4.57
C LEU A 139 -16.09 -11.10 -5.93
N ILE A 140 -15.04 -10.37 -6.30
CA ILE A 140 -14.94 -9.68 -7.59
C ILE A 140 -14.87 -10.71 -8.74
N ARG A 141 -14.07 -11.77 -8.59
CA ARG A 141 -14.00 -12.85 -9.58
C ARG A 141 -15.36 -13.53 -9.79
N ALA A 142 -16.10 -13.79 -8.71
CA ALA A 142 -17.45 -14.36 -8.79
C ALA A 142 -18.45 -13.41 -9.47
N ARG A 143 -18.30 -12.08 -9.30
CA ARG A 143 -19.14 -11.07 -9.97
C ARG A 143 -18.86 -10.97 -11.47
N HIS A 144 -17.66 -11.36 -11.93
CA HIS A 144 -17.22 -11.27 -13.32
C HIS A 144 -16.73 -12.61 -13.86
N PRO A 145 -17.61 -13.62 -13.99
CA PRO A 145 -17.21 -14.95 -14.44
C PRO A 145 -16.60 -14.90 -15.83
N GLY A 146 -15.49 -15.63 -16.04
CA GLY A 146 -14.79 -15.72 -17.33
C GLY A 146 -14.00 -14.45 -17.73
N ARG A 147 -13.93 -13.42 -16.88
CA ARG A 147 -13.09 -12.26 -17.13
C ARG A 147 -11.76 -12.37 -16.37
N PRO A 148 -10.62 -12.02 -17.00
CA PRO A 148 -9.35 -11.93 -16.28
C PRO A 148 -9.46 -10.94 -15.14
N LEU A 149 -8.94 -11.30 -13.96
CA LEU A 149 -8.86 -10.46 -12.79
C LEU A 149 -7.40 -10.11 -12.49
N PHE A 150 -7.10 -8.85 -12.48
CA PHE A 150 -5.81 -8.31 -12.04
C PHE A 150 -5.98 -7.58 -10.70
N MET A 151 -4.90 -7.50 -9.91
CA MET A 151 -4.89 -6.69 -8.71
C MET A 151 -3.77 -5.67 -8.79
N LEU A 152 -4.07 -4.43 -8.39
CA LEU A 152 -3.14 -3.30 -8.36
C LEU A 152 -2.96 -2.85 -6.91
N GLY A 153 -1.73 -2.78 -6.41
CA GLY A 153 -1.45 -2.29 -5.06
C GLY A 153 -0.36 -1.24 -5.06
N GLU A 154 -0.62 -0.09 -4.43
CA GLU A 154 0.38 0.95 -4.23
C GLU A 154 0.96 0.86 -2.82
N SER A 155 2.29 0.95 -2.69
CA SER A 155 2.98 1.05 -1.42
C SER A 155 2.57 -0.06 -0.44
N MET A 156 1.87 0.26 0.67
CA MET A 156 1.28 -0.71 1.59
C MET A 156 0.41 -1.73 0.86
N GLY A 157 -0.46 -1.29 -0.06
CA GLY A 157 -1.31 -2.17 -0.86
C GLY A 157 -0.50 -3.17 -1.70
N GLY A 158 0.67 -2.76 -2.21
CA GLY A 158 1.59 -3.65 -2.90
C GLY A 158 2.17 -4.75 -2.00
N ALA A 159 2.54 -4.41 -0.76
CA ALA A 159 2.99 -5.38 0.23
C ALA A 159 1.88 -6.36 0.63
N VAL A 160 0.65 -5.87 0.79
CA VAL A 160 -0.54 -6.72 1.04
C VAL A 160 -0.74 -7.72 -0.11
N LEU A 161 -0.61 -7.28 -1.38
CA LEU A 161 -0.74 -8.16 -2.53
C LEU A 161 0.32 -9.25 -2.59
N VAL A 162 1.56 -8.97 -2.18
CA VAL A 162 2.60 -10.02 -2.08
C VAL A 162 2.15 -11.13 -1.13
N LEU A 163 1.55 -10.79 0.03
CA LEU A 163 1.03 -11.79 0.97
C LEU A 163 -0.23 -12.50 0.47
N ALA A 164 -1.11 -11.79 -0.25
CA ALA A 164 -2.34 -12.32 -0.81
C ALA A 164 -2.10 -13.24 -2.02
N ALA A 165 -0.96 -13.12 -2.70
CA ALA A 165 -0.61 -13.87 -3.91
C ALA A 165 -0.69 -15.39 -3.75
N LYS A 166 -0.48 -15.90 -2.53
CA LYS A 166 -0.59 -17.34 -2.19
C LYS A 166 -1.94 -17.97 -2.52
N ALA A 167 -3.01 -17.16 -2.61
CA ALA A 167 -4.35 -17.64 -2.92
C ALA A 167 -4.60 -17.86 -4.42
N ALA A 168 -3.68 -17.38 -5.30
CA ALA A 168 -3.73 -17.54 -6.75
C ALA A 168 -5.08 -17.14 -7.39
N LEU A 169 -5.73 -16.11 -6.86
CA LEU A 169 -7.04 -15.64 -7.33
C LEU A 169 -6.95 -14.60 -8.45
N ALA A 170 -5.80 -14.00 -8.68
CA ALA A 170 -5.57 -13.03 -9.74
C ALA A 170 -4.76 -13.65 -10.88
N ASP A 171 -5.04 -13.21 -12.12
CA ASP A 171 -4.29 -13.61 -13.30
C ASP A 171 -2.95 -12.86 -13.41
N GLY A 172 -2.80 -11.76 -12.67
CA GLY A 172 -1.57 -11.02 -12.50
C GLY A 172 -1.69 -9.90 -11.47
N LEU A 173 -0.55 -9.46 -10.94
CA LEU A 173 -0.45 -8.42 -9.92
C LEU A 173 0.34 -7.23 -10.45
N VAL A 174 -0.12 -6.03 -10.19
CA VAL A 174 0.61 -4.78 -10.42
C VAL A 174 1.03 -4.22 -9.07
N LEU A 175 2.32 -4.11 -8.83
CA LEU A 175 2.90 -3.65 -7.57
C LEU A 175 3.55 -2.28 -7.79
N SER A 176 2.82 -1.20 -7.50
CA SER A 176 3.28 0.17 -7.68
C SER A 176 4.04 0.64 -6.44
N ALA A 177 5.33 0.95 -6.59
CA ALA A 177 6.20 1.40 -5.51
C ALA A 177 6.00 0.58 -4.21
N PRO A 178 6.00 -0.77 -4.27
CA PRO A 178 5.54 -1.61 -3.16
C PRO A 178 6.41 -1.41 -1.92
N ALA A 179 5.78 -1.40 -0.75
CA ALA A 179 6.47 -1.27 0.53
C ALA A 179 7.22 -2.57 0.89
N LEU A 180 8.32 -2.85 0.19
CA LEU A 180 9.18 -4.03 0.33
C LEU A 180 10.49 -3.63 0.98
N ARG A 181 10.44 -3.35 2.27
CA ARG A 181 11.59 -2.96 3.06
C ARG A 181 11.63 -3.76 4.35
N GLY A 182 12.45 -4.80 4.37
CA GLY A 182 12.62 -5.62 5.58
C GLY A 182 13.08 -4.80 6.78
N ARG A 183 12.68 -5.23 7.97
CA ARG A 183 13.07 -4.62 9.26
C ARG A 183 14.59 -4.48 9.42
N ALA A 184 15.35 -5.42 8.84
CA ALA A 184 16.82 -5.41 8.85
C ALA A 184 17.42 -4.17 8.17
N SER A 185 16.71 -3.52 7.25
CA SER A 185 17.15 -2.29 6.59
C SER A 185 16.99 -1.02 7.45
N LEU A 186 16.30 -1.10 8.58
CA LEU A 186 16.23 -0.02 9.56
C LEU A 186 17.48 -0.01 10.42
N SER A 187 17.99 1.16 10.80
CA SER A 187 19.06 1.27 11.78
C SER A 187 18.62 0.64 13.13
N TRP A 188 19.59 0.18 13.93
CA TRP A 188 19.26 -0.43 15.23
C TRP A 188 18.56 0.56 16.17
N GLN A 189 18.93 1.86 16.08
CA GLN A 189 18.29 2.93 16.87
C GLN A 189 16.81 3.10 16.46
N ALA A 190 16.52 3.13 15.15
CA ALA A 190 15.16 3.27 14.66
C ALA A 190 14.28 2.06 15.07
N ARG A 191 14.84 0.83 15.01
CA ARG A 191 14.15 -0.37 15.46
C ARG A 191 13.84 -0.30 16.95
N TRP A 192 14.87 -0.03 17.77
CA TRP A 192 14.72 0.06 19.22
C TRP A 192 13.71 1.15 19.62
N THR A 193 13.81 2.34 19.02
CA THR A 193 12.89 3.44 19.29
C THR A 193 11.46 3.08 18.94
N LEU A 194 11.23 2.46 17.77
CA LEU A 194 9.90 2.01 17.36
C LEU A 194 9.33 0.97 18.32
N ASP A 195 10.14 -0.02 18.74
CA ASP A 195 9.72 -1.07 19.67
C ASP A 195 9.34 -0.50 21.03
N VAL A 196 10.17 0.40 21.57
CA VAL A 196 9.90 1.06 22.85
C VAL A 196 8.64 1.92 22.77
N MET A 197 8.49 2.72 21.71
CA MET A 197 7.30 3.56 21.53
C MET A 197 6.04 2.72 21.33
N ALA A 198 6.11 1.65 20.54
CA ALA A 198 4.99 0.73 20.34
C ALA A 198 4.57 0.02 21.63
N ALA A 199 5.54 -0.30 22.52
CA ALA A 199 5.25 -0.91 23.81
C ALA A 199 4.69 0.08 24.85
N LEU A 200 5.18 1.33 24.87
CA LEU A 200 4.85 2.29 25.92
C LEU A 200 3.68 3.22 25.55
N VAL A 201 3.60 3.63 24.29
CA VAL A 201 2.63 4.62 23.80
C VAL A 201 2.03 4.24 22.44
N PRO A 202 1.49 3.02 22.26
CA PRO A 202 1.02 2.52 20.97
C PRO A 202 -0.01 3.44 20.32
N GLY A 203 -0.90 4.05 21.12
CA GLY A 203 -1.95 4.95 20.66
C GLY A 203 -1.49 6.37 20.37
N LEU A 204 -0.22 6.72 20.60
CA LEU A 204 0.27 8.06 20.29
C LEU A 204 0.17 8.30 18.78
N ALA A 205 -0.57 9.34 18.39
CA ALA A 205 -0.73 9.72 17.00
C ALA A 205 0.34 10.74 16.60
N LEU A 206 1.13 10.38 15.59
CA LEU A 206 2.19 11.23 15.03
C LEU A 206 1.64 11.96 13.80
N SER A 207 1.73 13.29 13.81
CA SER A 207 1.42 14.12 12.64
C SER A 207 2.68 14.38 11.84
N SER A 208 2.65 14.16 10.54
CA SER A 208 3.62 14.79 9.65
C SER A 208 3.13 16.21 9.34
N SER A 209 3.67 17.19 10.03
CA SER A 209 3.25 18.59 9.88
C SER A 209 3.82 19.30 8.64
N ALA A 210 4.72 18.66 7.92
CA ALA A 210 5.21 19.12 6.61
C ALA A 210 5.54 17.92 5.73
N PRO A 211 5.32 17.99 4.43
CA PRO A 211 5.81 16.99 3.51
C PRO A 211 7.34 17.10 3.49
N LEU A 212 8.00 16.19 4.22
CA LEU A 212 9.46 16.02 4.15
C LEU A 212 9.88 15.47 2.78
N PHE A 213 8.91 15.04 1.96
CA PHE A 213 9.11 14.41 0.68
C PHE A 213 7.98 14.77 -0.28
N ARG A 214 8.28 14.68 -1.57
CA ARG A 214 7.34 14.93 -2.66
C ARG A 214 6.87 13.59 -3.24
N PRO A 215 5.66 13.10 -2.89
CA PRO A 215 5.18 11.79 -3.34
C PRO A 215 4.71 11.77 -4.81
N THR A 216 4.52 12.95 -5.43
CA THR A 216 4.13 13.14 -6.83
C THR A 216 4.58 14.51 -7.34
N ASP A 217 4.80 14.66 -8.64
CA ASP A 217 5.04 15.96 -9.30
C ASP A 217 3.74 16.69 -9.64
N ASN A 218 2.59 16.04 -9.55
CA ASN A 218 1.28 16.61 -9.76
C ASN A 218 0.79 17.37 -8.51
N LEU A 219 1.08 18.66 -8.45
CA LEU A 219 0.72 19.51 -7.31
C LEU A 219 -0.78 19.61 -7.08
N GLU A 220 -1.60 19.46 -8.11
CA GLU A 220 -3.05 19.48 -7.97
C GLU A 220 -3.55 18.21 -7.29
N ALA A 221 -3.12 17.03 -7.74
CA ALA A 221 -3.42 15.75 -7.10
C ALA A 221 -2.95 15.75 -5.64
N TRP A 222 -1.73 16.27 -5.38
CA TRP A 222 -1.22 16.42 -4.02
C TRP A 222 -2.07 17.35 -3.14
N ARG A 223 -2.52 18.49 -3.66
CA ARG A 223 -3.40 19.41 -2.91
C ARG A 223 -4.75 18.78 -2.61
N ARG A 224 -5.36 18.05 -3.56
CA ARG A 224 -6.61 17.31 -3.31
C ARG A 224 -6.40 16.31 -2.18
N TRP A 225 -5.41 15.43 -2.32
CA TRP A 225 -5.07 14.41 -1.33
C TRP A 225 -4.80 15.01 0.06
N SER A 226 -3.99 16.07 0.14
CA SER A 226 -3.62 16.69 1.41
C SER A 226 -4.78 17.38 2.14
N ARG A 227 -5.83 17.79 1.42
CA ARG A 227 -7.03 18.45 1.99
C ARG A 227 -8.18 17.48 2.23
N ASP A 228 -8.10 16.28 1.70
CA ASP A 228 -9.16 15.28 1.83
C ASP A 228 -9.31 14.83 3.29
N PRO A 229 -10.50 14.97 3.90
CA PRO A 229 -10.73 14.59 5.29
C PRO A 229 -10.73 13.07 5.52
N GLN A 230 -10.89 12.27 4.46
CA GLN A 230 -10.83 10.80 4.57
C GLN A 230 -9.39 10.27 4.57
N VAL A 231 -8.42 11.06 4.10
CA VAL A 231 -7.00 10.75 4.25
C VAL A 231 -6.57 11.00 5.69
N LEU A 232 -5.95 10.02 6.32
CA LEU A 232 -5.45 10.14 7.70
C LEU A 232 -4.25 11.07 7.74
N LYS A 233 -4.33 12.13 8.54
CA LYS A 233 -3.24 13.12 8.73
C LYS A 233 -2.36 12.78 9.92
N GLN A 234 -2.76 11.82 10.71
CA GLN A 234 -2.03 11.33 11.87
C GLN A 234 -1.95 9.82 11.80
N THR A 235 -0.79 9.27 12.15
CA THR A 235 -0.55 7.83 12.18
C THR A 235 -0.19 7.43 13.60
N ARG A 236 -0.88 6.47 14.15
CA ARG A 236 -0.58 5.90 15.47
C ARG A 236 0.75 5.15 15.41
N VAL A 237 1.47 5.12 16.52
CA VAL A 237 2.74 4.40 16.65
C VAL A 237 2.56 2.90 16.38
N ASP A 238 1.49 2.30 16.88
CA ASP A 238 1.17 0.88 16.61
C ASP A 238 0.89 0.62 15.11
N ALA A 239 0.31 1.57 14.39
CA ALA A 239 0.10 1.45 12.96
C ALA A 239 1.42 1.58 12.16
N VAL A 240 2.36 2.42 12.62
CA VAL A 240 3.72 2.48 12.04
C VAL A 240 4.46 1.17 12.27
N ALA A 241 4.40 0.61 13.49
CA ALA A 241 5.01 -0.68 13.81
C ALA A 241 4.40 -1.80 12.97
N GLY A 242 3.07 -1.83 12.85
CA GLY A 242 2.36 -2.80 12.02
C GLY A 242 2.68 -2.69 10.53
N LEU A 243 2.89 -1.48 9.99
CA LEU A 243 3.39 -1.32 8.62
C LEU A 243 4.78 -1.94 8.46
N VAL A 244 5.69 -1.75 9.43
CA VAL A 244 7.03 -2.37 9.40
C VAL A 244 6.93 -3.89 9.46
N GLU A 245 6.01 -4.44 10.26
CA GLU A 245 5.73 -5.88 10.30
C GLU A 245 5.21 -6.40 8.94
N LEU A 246 4.27 -5.69 8.30
CA LEU A 246 3.79 -6.01 6.95
C LEU A 246 4.93 -6.01 5.94
N MET A 247 5.78 -4.98 5.94
CA MET A 247 6.91 -4.87 5.03
C MET A 247 7.90 -6.03 5.19
N GLU A 248 8.17 -6.43 6.44
CA GLU A 248 9.02 -7.59 6.74
C GLU A 248 8.39 -8.89 6.26
N ALA A 249 7.10 -9.11 6.56
CA ALA A 249 6.38 -10.31 6.13
C ALA A 249 6.34 -10.43 4.59
N ALA A 250 6.06 -9.32 3.88
CA ALA A 250 6.05 -9.29 2.44
C ALA A 250 7.44 -9.57 1.85
N THR A 251 8.50 -8.94 2.39
CA THR A 251 9.87 -9.17 1.94
C THR A 251 10.30 -10.62 2.17
N THR A 252 9.94 -11.21 3.31
CA THR A 252 10.22 -12.62 3.64
C THR A 252 9.48 -13.60 2.71
N ALA A 253 8.35 -13.20 2.14
CA ALA A 253 7.59 -14.02 1.21
C ALA A 253 8.17 -14.05 -0.22
N LEU A 254 9.01 -13.07 -0.61
CA LEU A 254 9.53 -12.92 -1.97
C LEU A 254 10.23 -14.16 -2.56
N PRO A 255 11.04 -14.94 -1.81
CA PRO A 255 11.66 -16.14 -2.38
C PRO A 255 10.67 -17.23 -2.84
N ARG A 256 9.40 -17.11 -2.43
CA ARG A 256 8.30 -18.02 -2.83
C ARG A 256 7.24 -17.35 -3.69
N PHE A 257 7.48 -16.09 -4.08
CA PHE A 257 6.53 -15.31 -4.89
C PHE A 257 6.65 -15.68 -6.36
N THR A 258 5.72 -16.48 -6.86
CA THR A 258 5.70 -16.99 -8.23
C THR A 258 4.59 -16.41 -9.10
N ALA A 259 3.70 -15.59 -8.54
CA ALA A 259 2.60 -14.99 -9.29
C ALA A 259 3.13 -14.08 -10.41
N PRO A 260 2.49 -14.06 -11.60
CA PRO A 260 2.79 -13.05 -12.61
C PRO A 260 2.65 -11.65 -12.03
N ALA A 261 3.69 -10.83 -12.17
CA ALA A 261 3.65 -9.48 -11.61
C ALA A 261 4.40 -8.45 -12.44
N LEU A 262 3.83 -7.25 -12.53
CA LEU A 262 4.47 -6.04 -13.01
C LEU A 262 4.81 -5.15 -11.80
N VAL A 263 6.08 -4.98 -11.53
CA VAL A 263 6.57 -4.10 -10.45
C VAL A 263 6.92 -2.75 -11.06
N LEU A 264 6.29 -1.68 -10.57
CA LEU A 264 6.52 -0.31 -11.03
C LEU A 264 7.34 0.44 -9.99
N TYR A 265 8.39 1.14 -10.42
CA TYR A 265 9.24 1.89 -9.51
C TYR A 265 9.68 3.22 -10.13
N GLY A 266 9.49 4.31 -9.39
CA GLY A 266 9.90 5.67 -9.76
C GLY A 266 11.28 6.03 -9.21
N ALA A 267 12.15 6.61 -10.03
CA ALA A 267 13.50 7.01 -9.61
C ALA A 267 13.51 8.12 -8.56
N LYS A 268 12.47 8.96 -8.54
CA LYS A 268 12.28 10.08 -7.60
C LYS A 268 11.43 9.71 -6.40
N ASP A 269 11.25 8.40 -6.14
CA ASP A 269 10.56 7.93 -4.94
C ASP A 269 11.41 8.20 -3.70
N GLU A 270 10.98 9.17 -2.89
CA GLU A 270 11.64 9.55 -1.63
C GLU A 270 11.12 8.75 -0.42
N LEU A 271 10.03 7.97 -0.58
CA LEU A 271 9.42 7.17 0.48
C LEU A 271 10.00 5.76 0.55
N VAL A 272 10.16 5.13 -0.62
CA VAL A 272 10.76 3.80 -0.75
C VAL A 272 12.10 3.95 -1.47
N PRO A 273 13.23 3.89 -0.75
CA PRO A 273 14.56 4.03 -1.35
C PRO A 273 14.87 2.94 -2.38
N PRO A 274 15.75 3.20 -3.36
CA PRO A 274 16.06 2.26 -4.43
C PRO A 274 16.73 0.97 -3.98
N GLN A 275 17.56 1.00 -2.92
CA GLN A 275 18.30 -0.18 -2.45
C GLN A 275 17.37 -1.31 -1.95
N PRO A 276 16.34 -1.06 -1.11
CA PRO A 276 15.34 -2.07 -0.75
C PRO A 276 14.63 -2.69 -1.95
N ILE A 277 14.28 -1.91 -2.99
CA ILE A 277 13.63 -2.43 -4.19
C ILE A 277 14.57 -3.34 -4.99
N ARG A 278 15.84 -2.94 -5.17
CA ARG A 278 16.85 -3.82 -5.80
C ARG A 278 17.05 -5.11 -5.02
N ALA A 279 17.16 -5.02 -3.69
CA ALA A 279 17.30 -6.19 -2.82
C ALA A 279 16.06 -7.11 -2.89
N ALA A 280 14.86 -6.54 -2.89
CA ALA A 280 13.61 -7.28 -3.04
C ALA A 280 13.54 -7.97 -4.41
N TRP A 281 13.89 -7.26 -5.49
CA TRP A 281 13.95 -7.83 -6.83
C TRP A 281 14.91 -9.02 -6.93
N GLY A 282 16.08 -8.91 -6.30
CA GLY A 282 17.09 -9.98 -6.25
C GLY A 282 16.66 -11.23 -5.46
N GLN A 283 15.61 -11.14 -4.64
CA GLN A 283 15.06 -12.27 -3.87
C GLN A 283 13.98 -13.05 -4.62
N LEU A 284 13.47 -12.53 -5.75
CA LEU A 284 12.47 -13.23 -6.53
C LEU A 284 13.04 -14.52 -7.14
N PRO A 285 12.22 -15.57 -7.29
CA PRO A 285 12.65 -16.82 -7.91
C PRO A 285 13.18 -16.61 -9.34
N ARG A 286 14.27 -17.29 -9.70
CA ARG A 286 14.81 -17.23 -11.06
C ARG A 286 13.81 -17.82 -12.06
N GLY A 287 13.62 -17.15 -13.20
CA GLY A 287 12.67 -17.56 -14.24
C GLY A 287 11.21 -17.31 -13.88
N ALA A 288 10.97 -16.56 -12.83
CA ALA A 288 9.63 -16.16 -12.42
C ALA A 288 8.99 -15.18 -13.42
N ALA A 289 7.66 -15.21 -13.48
CA ALA A 289 6.86 -14.38 -14.39
C ALA A 289 6.72 -12.93 -13.91
N GLN A 290 7.80 -12.36 -13.35
CA GLN A 290 7.79 -10.97 -12.90
C GLN A 290 8.56 -10.09 -13.87
N ARG A 291 8.07 -8.85 -14.05
CA ARG A 291 8.68 -7.80 -14.84
C ARG A 291 8.82 -6.54 -13.97
N LEU A 292 9.95 -5.85 -14.11
CA LEU A 292 10.19 -4.55 -13.50
C LEU A 292 10.04 -3.44 -14.55
N ALA A 293 9.34 -2.39 -14.21
CA ALA A 293 9.25 -1.13 -14.94
C ALA A 293 9.84 -0.01 -14.10
N TYR A 294 10.81 0.71 -14.66
CA TYR A 294 11.51 1.80 -13.99
C TYR A 294 11.22 3.12 -14.71
N TYR A 295 10.73 4.10 -13.96
CA TYR A 295 10.36 5.42 -14.46
C TYR A 295 11.36 6.47 -13.95
N PRO A 296 12.28 6.97 -14.79
CA PRO A 296 13.31 7.94 -14.36
C PRO A 296 12.75 9.24 -13.76
N GLU A 297 11.58 9.68 -14.23
CA GLU A 297 10.89 10.88 -13.75
C GLU A 297 9.79 10.57 -12.73
N GLY A 298 9.51 9.29 -12.46
CA GLY A 298 8.42 8.84 -11.60
C GLY A 298 8.72 9.05 -10.12
N HIS A 299 7.67 9.40 -9.36
CA HIS A 299 7.68 9.54 -7.92
C HIS A 299 7.01 8.32 -7.25
N HIS A 300 6.64 8.44 -5.99
CA HIS A 300 5.98 7.35 -5.25
C HIS A 300 4.58 7.05 -5.79
N MET A 301 3.77 8.08 -6.02
CA MET A 301 2.39 7.98 -6.50
C MET A 301 2.35 7.97 -8.04
N LEU A 302 2.93 6.96 -8.67
CA LEU A 302 3.15 6.88 -10.12
C LEU A 302 1.91 7.14 -10.97
N LEU A 303 0.75 6.61 -10.57
CA LEU A 303 -0.51 6.81 -11.28
C LEU A 303 -1.11 8.20 -11.08
N ARG A 304 -0.58 9.00 -10.17
CA ARG A 304 -0.98 10.38 -9.92
C ARG A 304 0.05 11.41 -10.40
N ASP A 305 1.22 10.96 -10.85
CA ASP A 305 2.20 11.83 -11.49
C ASP A 305 1.65 12.43 -12.80
N LEU A 306 2.23 13.53 -13.25
CA LEU A 306 1.92 14.11 -14.56
C LEU A 306 2.14 13.09 -15.70
N GLY A 307 3.07 12.15 -15.51
CA GLY A 307 3.32 11.02 -16.39
C GLY A 307 2.41 9.80 -16.17
N GLY A 308 1.41 9.88 -15.28
CA GLY A 308 0.56 8.74 -14.88
C GLY A 308 -0.15 8.02 -16.02
N ALA A 309 -0.51 8.75 -17.08
CA ALA A 309 -1.12 8.15 -18.27
C ALA A 309 -0.20 7.13 -18.96
N ALA A 310 1.11 7.40 -19.02
CA ALA A 310 2.08 6.46 -19.58
C ALA A 310 2.21 5.21 -18.70
N VAL A 311 2.22 5.37 -17.38
CA VAL A 311 2.21 4.26 -16.41
C VAL A 311 0.96 3.40 -16.57
N ALA A 312 -0.22 4.01 -16.70
CA ALA A 312 -1.47 3.30 -16.96
C ALA A 312 -1.44 2.57 -18.31
N GLY A 313 -0.85 3.17 -19.35
CA GLY A 313 -0.63 2.57 -20.66
C GLY A 313 0.22 1.29 -20.58
N ASP A 314 1.30 1.31 -19.81
CA ASP A 314 2.17 0.15 -19.58
C ASP A 314 1.42 -0.98 -18.84
N ILE A 315 0.64 -0.63 -17.81
CA ILE A 315 -0.19 -1.60 -17.10
C ILE A 315 -1.21 -2.24 -18.06
N LEU A 316 -1.88 -1.41 -18.88
CA LEU A 316 -2.89 -1.87 -19.84
C LEU A 316 -2.30 -2.77 -20.94
N ALA A 317 -1.08 -2.48 -21.41
CA ALA A 317 -0.34 -3.32 -22.32
C ALA A 317 0.01 -4.66 -21.66
N TRP A 318 0.56 -4.65 -20.46
CA TRP A 318 0.98 -5.83 -19.72
C TRP A 318 -0.21 -6.76 -19.37
N ILE A 319 -1.36 -6.22 -18.95
CA ILE A 319 -2.55 -7.05 -18.67
C ILE A 319 -3.16 -7.62 -19.96
N GLY A 320 -2.87 -7.03 -21.11
CA GLY A 320 -3.25 -7.56 -22.42
C GLY A 320 -2.38 -8.75 -22.86
N ASP A 321 -1.09 -8.63 -22.65
CA ASP A 321 -0.09 -9.65 -22.91
C ASP A 321 1.16 -9.42 -22.04
N HIS A 322 1.41 -10.34 -21.11
CA HIS A 322 2.54 -10.24 -20.19
C HIS A 322 3.92 -10.25 -20.90
N ALA A 323 4.00 -10.71 -22.14
CA ALA A 323 5.24 -10.80 -22.92
C ALA A 323 5.56 -9.53 -23.71
N MET A 324 4.55 -8.69 -23.99
CA MET A 324 4.74 -7.48 -24.80
C MET A 324 5.66 -6.46 -24.11
N PRO A 325 6.57 -5.80 -24.85
CA PRO A 325 7.32 -4.67 -24.34
C PRO A 325 6.40 -3.57 -23.81
N LEU A 326 6.83 -2.86 -22.77
CA LEU A 326 6.05 -1.75 -22.24
C LEU A 326 6.13 -0.54 -23.20
N PRO A 327 5.00 0.10 -23.57
CA PRO A 327 4.97 1.20 -24.52
C PRO A 327 5.87 2.39 -24.14
N SER A 328 6.07 2.65 -22.86
CA SER A 328 6.96 3.73 -22.38
C SER A 328 8.45 3.38 -22.45
N GLY A 329 8.84 2.11 -22.67
CA GLY A 329 10.21 1.63 -22.55
C GLY A 329 10.68 1.46 -21.11
N ALA A 330 9.78 1.48 -20.11
CA ALA A 330 10.12 1.39 -18.69
C ALA A 330 10.76 0.04 -18.31
N ASP A 331 10.50 -1.03 -19.04
CA ASP A 331 11.16 -2.33 -18.88
C ASP A 331 12.62 -2.30 -19.35
N GLN A 332 12.93 -1.59 -20.44
CA GLN A 332 14.30 -1.37 -20.92
C GLN A 332 15.07 -0.48 -19.93
N ALA A 333 14.44 0.59 -19.44
CA ALA A 333 15.00 1.44 -18.40
C ALA A 333 15.28 0.66 -17.11
N ALA A 334 14.41 -0.28 -16.73
CA ALA A 334 14.60 -1.16 -15.57
C ALA A 334 15.83 -2.09 -15.76
N ALA A 335 16.01 -2.67 -16.94
CA ALA A 335 17.19 -3.48 -17.23
C ALA A 335 18.49 -2.69 -17.11
N ALA A 336 18.53 -1.47 -17.64
CA ALA A 336 19.68 -0.57 -17.51
C ALA A 336 19.92 -0.17 -16.05
N TRP A 337 18.86 0.15 -15.30
CA TRP A 337 18.93 0.50 -13.87
C TRP A 337 19.47 -0.66 -13.03
N LEU A 338 19.03 -1.89 -13.27
CA LEU A 338 19.54 -3.07 -12.55
C LEU A 338 21.01 -3.35 -12.87
N ALA A 339 21.45 -3.10 -14.10
CA ALA A 339 22.84 -3.29 -14.51
C ALA A 339 23.80 -2.23 -13.94
N SER A 340 23.30 -1.06 -13.53
CA SER A 340 24.12 0.04 -13.00
C SER A 340 24.42 -0.04 -11.50
N GLY A 341 23.91 -1.00 -10.79
CA GLY A 341 24.04 -1.17 -9.34
C GLY A 341 24.41 -2.55 -8.96
#